data_6535cb6e60bbecf155354134249a0c0e
#
_entry.id   6535cb6e60bbecf155354134249a0c0e
#
_cell.length_a   1.000
_cell.length_b   1.000
_cell.length_c   1.000
_cell.angle_alpha   90.00
_cell.angle_beta   90.00
_cell.angle_gamma   90.00
#
_symmetry.space_group_name_H-M   'P 1'
#
loop_
_entity.id
_entity.type
_entity.pdbx_description
1 polymer ?
#
loop_
_entity_poly.entity_id
_entity_poly.type
_entity_poly.pdbx_seq_one_letter_code
_entity_poly.pdbx_strand_id
1 'polypeptide(L)'
;MRLKVISCQVLTREMKQVISASPHAIELEFLTMGLHDLGAAMRPRLQERIDASDPEGYDAIVLGYALCGRGTEGLRAGKTQLVLPRAHDCIGLLMGDRHRYQAYFDNHTGVYYRSPGWLEFQTPGQVLEQASASPGHTLGERRSREEFIAQYGEENGIYLFEQFNAFRSHYSQLTYISPGVEAENVFRDQARAEATKEGWKFDEVQGSLSLLQRLVNGDWDDGDFLVVPAGSAIRGSLGESIVDIA
;
A
#
# COMPACT_ATOMS: atom_id res chain seq x y z
N MET A 1 20.82 1.58 15.28
CA MET A 1 20.84 2.42 14.04
C MET A 1 19.89 3.60 14.19
N ARG A 2 20.14 4.64 13.41
CA ARG A 2 19.18 5.74 13.19
C ARG A 2 18.55 5.54 11.81
N LEU A 3 17.26 5.28 11.77
CA LEU A 3 16.53 4.94 10.55
C LEU A 3 15.50 6.03 10.20
N LYS A 4 15.39 6.36 8.92
CA LYS A 4 14.22 7.07 8.38
C LYS A 4 13.28 6.05 7.78
N VAL A 5 12.04 5.99 8.23
CA VAL A 5 10.99 5.15 7.66
C VAL A 5 10.00 6.02 6.89
N ILE A 6 9.87 5.79 5.59
CA ILE A 6 8.86 6.42 4.74
C ILE A 6 7.85 5.34 4.36
N SER A 7 6.60 5.47 4.79
CA SER A 7 5.60 4.42 4.66
C SER A 7 4.29 4.91 4.03
N CYS A 8 3.58 3.99 3.41
CA CYS A 8 2.21 4.23 2.99
C CYS A 8 1.30 4.39 4.21
N GLN A 9 0.40 5.35 4.17
CA GLN A 9 -0.59 5.60 5.23
C GLN A 9 -1.47 4.38 5.54
N VAL A 10 -1.66 3.48 4.59
CA VAL A 10 -2.38 2.22 4.80
C VAL A 10 -1.77 1.34 5.90
N LEU A 11 -0.47 1.49 6.18
CA LEU A 11 0.26 0.74 7.20
C LEU A 11 0.45 1.51 8.51
N THR A 12 -0.34 2.57 8.76
CA THR A 12 -0.12 3.46 9.91
C THR A 12 -0.15 2.74 11.25
N ARG A 13 -1.10 1.86 11.48
CA ARG A 13 -1.26 1.11 12.73
C ARG A 13 -0.14 0.10 12.91
N GLU A 14 0.13 -0.66 11.87
CA GLU A 14 1.16 -1.68 11.81
C GLU A 14 2.55 -1.07 12.05
N MET A 15 2.88 0.01 11.31
CA MET A 15 4.17 0.68 11.47
C MET A 15 4.36 1.28 12.86
N LYS A 16 3.35 1.93 13.44
CA LYS A 16 3.43 2.43 14.80
C LYS A 16 3.69 1.31 15.81
N GLN A 17 3.04 0.17 15.66
CA GLN A 17 3.22 -0.98 16.56
C GLN A 17 4.62 -1.56 16.43
N VAL A 18 5.09 -1.89 15.23
CA VAL A 18 6.43 -2.49 15.05
C VAL A 18 7.56 -1.52 15.43
N ILE A 19 7.41 -0.23 15.16
CA ILE A 19 8.39 0.78 15.56
C ILE A 19 8.47 0.91 17.08
N SER A 20 7.36 0.83 17.79
CA SER A 20 7.37 0.90 19.26
C SER A 20 8.15 -0.26 19.91
N ALA A 21 8.32 -1.37 19.21
CA ALA A 21 9.07 -2.55 19.64
C ALA A 21 10.49 -2.61 19.05
N SER A 22 10.87 -1.68 18.18
CA SER A 22 12.20 -1.67 17.56
C SER A 22 13.26 -1.14 18.51
N PRO A 23 14.50 -1.72 18.51
CA PRO A 23 15.62 -1.21 19.30
C PRO A 23 16.30 0.02 18.68
N HIS A 24 15.80 0.54 17.57
CA HIS A 24 16.45 1.60 16.80
C HIS A 24 15.80 2.97 17.01
N ALA A 25 16.55 4.03 16.79
CA ALA A 25 16.01 5.39 16.70
C ALA A 25 15.38 5.58 15.33
N ILE A 26 14.05 5.67 15.28
CA ILE A 26 13.29 5.70 14.03
C ILE A 26 12.52 7.02 13.89
N GLU A 27 12.74 7.70 12.78
CA GLU A 27 11.90 8.80 12.33
C GLU A 27 10.93 8.29 11.27
N LEU A 28 9.63 8.39 11.58
CA LEU A 28 8.56 7.86 10.76
C LEU A 28 7.82 8.98 10.01
N GLU A 29 7.64 8.79 8.71
CA GLU A 29 6.86 9.66 7.85
C GLU A 29 5.86 8.85 7.03
N PHE A 30 4.64 9.33 6.93
CA PHE A 30 3.61 8.71 6.09
C PHE A 30 3.31 9.56 4.87
N LEU A 31 3.21 8.89 3.72
CA LEU A 31 2.60 9.48 2.53
C LEU A 31 1.17 8.96 2.36
N THR A 32 0.32 9.78 1.77
CA THR A 32 -1.10 9.49 1.60
C THR A 32 -1.35 8.17 0.87
N MET A 33 -2.38 7.45 1.31
CA MET A 33 -2.87 6.27 0.64
C MET A 33 -3.32 6.59 -0.79
N GLY A 34 -3.18 5.64 -1.72
CA GLY A 34 -3.65 5.77 -3.10
C GLY A 34 -2.63 6.40 -4.06
N LEU A 35 -1.39 6.66 -3.62
CA LEU A 35 -0.36 7.16 -4.54
C LEU A 35 -0.07 6.21 -5.71
N HIS A 36 -0.23 4.90 -5.52
CA HIS A 36 -0.03 3.89 -6.57
C HIS A 36 -1.10 4.00 -7.68
N ASP A 37 -2.29 4.52 -7.38
CA ASP A 37 -3.35 4.74 -8.36
C ASP A 37 -3.08 5.96 -9.24
N LEU A 38 -2.20 6.85 -8.82
CA LEU A 38 -1.81 8.05 -9.56
C LEU A 38 -0.73 7.77 -10.62
N GLY A 39 -0.48 6.50 -10.95
CA GLY A 39 0.47 6.07 -11.99
C GLY A 39 1.88 6.64 -11.76
N ALA A 40 2.34 7.53 -12.67
CA ALA A 40 3.68 8.10 -12.62
C ALA A 40 3.94 9.06 -11.43
N ALA A 41 2.93 9.42 -10.63
CA ALA A 41 3.10 10.41 -9.55
C ALA A 41 3.70 9.84 -8.26
N MET A 42 3.62 8.53 -8.02
CA MET A 42 4.14 7.90 -6.80
C MET A 42 5.66 8.03 -6.70
N ARG A 43 6.40 7.68 -7.75
CA ARG A 43 7.86 7.70 -7.76
C ARG A 43 8.44 9.09 -7.48
N PRO A 44 8.04 10.19 -8.15
CA PRO A 44 8.58 11.52 -7.86
C PRO A 44 8.37 11.95 -6.40
N ARG A 45 7.23 11.64 -5.82
CA ARG A 45 6.93 11.99 -4.42
C ARG A 45 7.77 11.19 -3.42
N LEU A 46 7.94 9.89 -3.66
CA LEU A 46 8.84 9.07 -2.84
C LEU A 46 10.28 9.55 -2.97
N GLN A 47 10.75 9.83 -4.21
CA GLN A 47 12.11 10.32 -4.44
C GLN A 47 12.36 11.65 -3.74
N GLU A 48 11.43 12.59 -3.79
CA GLU A 48 11.53 13.86 -3.07
C GLU A 48 11.78 13.65 -1.57
N ARG A 49 11.09 12.69 -0.95
CA ARG A 49 11.26 12.38 0.48
C ARG A 49 12.57 11.66 0.78
N ILE A 50 12.98 10.78 -0.10
CA ILE A 50 14.30 10.13 -0.02
C ILE A 50 15.40 11.18 -0.10
N ASP A 51 15.35 12.07 -1.10
CA ASP A 51 16.36 13.10 -1.33
C ASP A 51 16.41 14.11 -0.17
N ALA A 52 15.26 14.46 0.40
CA ALA A 52 15.17 15.34 1.57
C ALA A 52 15.76 14.69 2.83
N SER A 53 15.66 13.36 2.96
CA SER A 53 16.17 12.61 4.11
C SER A 53 17.67 12.29 4.00
N ASP A 54 18.23 12.24 2.80
CA ASP A 54 19.61 11.80 2.55
C ASP A 54 20.68 12.62 3.30
N PRO A 55 20.57 13.98 3.43
CA PRO A 55 21.53 14.78 4.17
C PRO A 55 21.48 14.62 5.70
N GLU A 56 20.43 14.02 6.24
CA GLU A 56 20.17 13.97 7.68
C GLU A 56 21.01 12.96 8.47
N GLY A 57 21.82 12.14 7.78
CA GLY A 57 22.75 11.20 8.41
C GLY A 57 22.08 9.98 9.04
N TYR A 58 21.09 9.41 8.38
CA TYR A 58 20.52 8.11 8.72
C TYR A 58 21.45 6.98 8.28
N ASP A 59 21.43 5.86 9.01
CA ASP A 59 22.12 4.63 8.62
C ASP A 59 21.43 3.95 7.42
N ALA A 60 20.12 4.10 7.32
CA ALA A 60 19.33 3.67 6.17
C ALA A 60 18.01 4.46 6.07
N ILE A 61 17.51 4.58 4.84
CA ILE A 61 16.14 5.02 4.55
C ILE A 61 15.32 3.77 4.21
N VAL A 62 14.32 3.48 5.02
CA VAL A 62 13.51 2.27 4.97
C VAL A 62 12.15 2.59 4.36
N LEU A 63 11.75 1.86 3.33
CA LEU A 63 10.49 2.06 2.64
C LEU A 63 9.43 1.07 3.14
N GLY A 64 8.41 1.56 3.82
CA GLY A 64 7.16 0.84 4.12
C GLY A 64 6.27 0.78 2.88
N TYR A 65 6.87 0.31 1.78
CA TYR A 65 6.30 0.12 0.45
C TYR A 65 6.80 -1.19 -0.13
N ALA A 66 6.06 -1.72 -1.09
CA ALA A 66 6.44 -2.82 -1.96
C ALA A 66 6.69 -2.29 -3.38
N LEU A 67 6.67 -3.16 -4.40
CA LEU A 67 6.75 -2.73 -5.82
C LEU A 67 5.56 -1.82 -6.20
N CYS A 68 4.36 -2.08 -5.62
CA CYS A 68 3.16 -1.22 -5.71
C CYS A 68 2.86 -0.77 -7.14
N GLY A 69 2.56 -1.72 -8.04
CA GLY A 69 2.27 -1.42 -9.44
C GLY A 69 3.45 -0.75 -10.19
N ARG A 70 4.70 -1.09 -9.81
CA ARG A 70 5.96 -0.51 -10.29
C ARG A 70 6.21 0.94 -9.80
N GLY A 71 5.46 1.41 -8.79
CA GLY A 71 5.61 2.77 -8.27
C GLY A 71 6.95 3.04 -7.57
N THR A 72 7.62 1.99 -7.05
CA THR A 72 8.97 2.10 -6.46
C THR A 72 10.09 1.86 -7.47
N GLU A 73 9.77 1.42 -8.69
CA GLU A 73 10.79 1.23 -9.71
C GLU A 73 11.42 2.56 -10.15
N GLY A 74 12.75 2.56 -10.27
CA GLY A 74 13.51 3.75 -10.62
C GLY A 74 13.83 4.68 -9.46
N LEU A 75 13.38 4.38 -8.22
CA LEU A 75 13.84 5.10 -7.04
C LEU A 75 15.33 4.89 -6.87
N ARG A 76 16.04 5.96 -6.48
CA ARG A 76 17.48 5.98 -6.33
C ARG A 76 17.88 6.22 -4.88
N ALA A 77 18.84 5.45 -4.43
CA ALA A 77 19.58 5.75 -3.20
C ALA A 77 20.54 6.91 -3.47
N GLY A 78 20.53 7.91 -2.61
CA GLY A 78 21.53 8.98 -2.60
C GLY A 78 22.85 8.51 -1.99
N LYS A 79 23.27 9.15 -0.92
CA LYS A 79 24.42 8.73 -0.09
C LYS A 79 24.03 7.65 0.92
N THR A 80 22.76 7.64 1.32
CA THR A 80 22.20 6.70 2.28
C THR A 80 21.55 5.53 1.52
N GLN A 81 21.80 4.31 1.95
CA GLN A 81 21.18 3.11 1.38
C GLN A 81 19.65 3.13 1.56
N LEU A 82 18.93 2.55 0.58
CA LEU A 82 17.50 2.32 0.70
C LEU A 82 17.24 0.85 1.03
N VAL A 83 16.19 0.59 1.79
CA VAL A 83 15.75 -0.78 2.09
C VAL A 83 14.25 -0.89 1.87
N LEU A 84 13.84 -1.94 1.16
CA LEU A 84 12.42 -2.23 0.96
C LEU A 84 12.15 -3.75 0.93
N PRO A 85 10.95 -4.18 1.32
CA PRO A 85 10.55 -5.59 1.22
C PRO A 85 10.41 -6.05 -0.23
N ARG A 86 10.77 -7.30 -0.51
CA ARG A 86 10.52 -8.00 -1.77
C ARG A 86 9.07 -8.50 -1.82
N ALA A 87 8.15 -7.58 -2.04
CA ALA A 87 6.73 -7.87 -2.14
C ALA A 87 6.11 -7.14 -3.34
N HIS A 88 5.02 -7.65 -3.89
CA HIS A 88 4.33 -7.03 -5.02
C HIS A 88 3.57 -5.77 -4.59
N ASP A 89 2.93 -5.81 -3.42
CA ASP A 89 2.08 -4.76 -2.90
C ASP A 89 1.96 -4.80 -1.36
N CYS A 90 1.16 -3.88 -0.80
CA CYS A 90 0.93 -3.81 0.63
C CYS A 90 0.14 -5.01 1.18
N ILE A 91 -0.56 -5.79 0.35
CA ILE A 91 -1.24 -7.02 0.78
C ILE A 91 -0.20 -8.04 1.24
N GLY A 92 0.88 -8.22 0.44
CA GLY A 92 2.01 -9.05 0.82
C GLY A 92 2.68 -8.60 2.13
N LEU A 93 2.81 -7.28 2.34
CA LEU A 93 3.35 -6.73 3.60
C LEU A 93 2.44 -7.05 4.79
N LEU A 94 1.13 -6.92 4.64
CA LEU A 94 0.15 -7.21 5.70
C LEU A 94 0.00 -8.70 5.97
N MET A 95 0.17 -9.55 4.97
CA MET A 95 0.21 -11.00 5.16
C MET A 95 1.52 -11.48 5.80
N GLY A 96 2.57 -10.66 5.78
CA GLY A 96 3.85 -10.88 6.43
C GLY A 96 4.75 -11.92 5.77
N ASP A 97 4.34 -12.46 4.63
CA ASP A 97 5.05 -13.46 3.85
C ASP A 97 4.56 -13.47 2.39
N ARG A 98 5.48 -13.27 1.44
CA ARG A 98 5.18 -13.22 0.01
C ARG A 98 4.67 -14.57 -0.53
N HIS A 99 5.19 -15.70 -0.03
CA HIS A 99 4.77 -17.03 -0.48
C HIS A 99 3.36 -17.36 0.00
N ARG A 100 3.03 -16.94 1.22
CA ARG A 100 1.67 -17.06 1.77
C ARG A 100 0.68 -16.22 0.95
N TYR A 101 1.06 -14.99 0.59
CA TYR A 101 0.24 -14.16 -0.29
C TYR A 101 0.05 -14.80 -1.66
N GLN A 102 1.13 -15.29 -2.29
CA GLN A 102 1.05 -15.94 -3.58
C GLN A 102 0.15 -17.19 -3.52
N ALA A 103 0.32 -18.04 -2.52
CA ALA A 103 -0.51 -19.25 -2.34
C ALA A 103 -2.00 -18.89 -2.14
N TYR A 104 -2.29 -17.79 -1.43
CA TYR A 104 -3.67 -17.33 -1.27
C TYR A 104 -4.23 -16.82 -2.60
N PHE A 105 -3.47 -15.99 -3.32
CA PHE A 105 -3.87 -15.42 -4.61
C PHE A 105 -4.14 -16.49 -5.67
N ASP A 106 -3.28 -17.52 -5.76
CA ASP A 106 -3.42 -18.61 -6.73
C ASP A 106 -4.67 -19.47 -6.49
N ASN A 107 -5.14 -19.53 -5.26
CA ASN A 107 -6.33 -20.31 -4.87
C ASN A 107 -7.63 -19.50 -4.83
N HIS A 108 -7.57 -18.17 -5.00
CA HIS A 108 -8.73 -17.29 -4.89
C HIS A 108 -8.71 -16.28 -6.04
N THR A 109 -9.67 -16.35 -6.93
CA THR A 109 -9.83 -15.40 -8.05
C THR A 109 -10.87 -14.34 -7.72
N GLY A 110 -10.70 -13.15 -8.26
CA GLY A 110 -11.66 -12.06 -8.08
C GLY A 110 -11.79 -11.61 -6.62
N VAL A 111 -10.65 -11.45 -5.93
CA VAL A 111 -10.60 -11.05 -4.53
C VAL A 111 -10.36 -9.56 -4.39
N TYR A 112 -11.20 -8.91 -3.64
CA TYR A 112 -11.07 -7.53 -3.19
C TYR A 112 -10.55 -7.51 -1.76
N TYR A 113 -9.45 -6.79 -1.50
CA TYR A 113 -8.81 -6.81 -0.19
C TYR A 113 -9.16 -5.58 0.64
N ARG A 114 -9.31 -5.78 1.95
CA ARG A 114 -9.44 -4.73 2.95
C ARG A 114 -8.53 -5.00 4.15
N SER A 115 -8.08 -3.92 4.80
CA SER A 115 -7.41 -3.95 6.10
C SER A 115 -7.89 -2.77 6.93
N PRO A 116 -7.56 -2.69 8.23
CA PRO A 116 -7.87 -1.54 9.07
C PRO A 116 -7.44 -0.21 8.43
N GLY A 117 -6.21 -0.16 7.90
CA GLY A 117 -5.67 1.05 7.31
C GLY A 117 -6.42 1.52 6.06
N TRP A 118 -6.87 0.59 5.20
CA TRP A 118 -7.72 0.98 4.05
C TRP A 118 -9.04 1.57 4.49
N LEU A 119 -9.66 1.01 5.50
CA LEU A 119 -10.98 1.47 5.96
C LEU A 119 -10.88 2.77 6.77
N GLU A 120 -9.81 2.95 7.55
CA GLU A 120 -9.57 4.14 8.36
C GLU A 120 -9.30 5.39 7.49
N PHE A 121 -8.52 5.24 6.43
CA PHE A 121 -8.11 6.36 5.57
C PHE A 121 -8.93 6.52 4.28
N GLN A 122 -10.02 5.79 4.14
CA GLN A 122 -10.93 5.84 2.99
C GLN A 122 -11.85 7.06 3.00
N THR A 123 -11.70 7.99 3.94
CA THR A 123 -12.62 9.13 4.12
C THR A 123 -12.69 9.99 2.85
N PRO A 124 -13.90 10.29 2.33
CA PRO A 124 -14.08 11.21 1.20
C PRO A 124 -13.53 12.61 1.55
N GLY A 125 -12.67 13.16 0.74
CA GLY A 125 -12.18 14.53 0.85
C GLY A 125 -10.65 14.70 0.93
N GLN A 126 -9.92 13.85 1.64
CA GLN A 126 -8.46 14.02 1.80
C GLN A 126 -7.64 13.68 0.54
N VAL A 127 -8.18 12.92 -0.39
CA VAL A 127 -7.50 12.53 -1.63
C VAL A 127 -7.90 13.39 -2.83
N LEU A 128 -9.03 14.10 -2.76
CA LEU A 128 -9.52 14.94 -3.86
C LEU A 128 -8.63 16.16 -4.15
N GLU A 129 -7.98 16.74 -3.15
CA GLU A 129 -7.05 17.87 -3.39
C GLU A 129 -5.77 17.46 -4.13
N GLN A 130 -5.38 16.18 -4.07
CA GLN A 130 -4.16 15.67 -4.69
C GLN A 130 -4.41 14.85 -5.97
N ALA A 131 -5.64 14.40 -6.19
CA ALA A 131 -6.03 13.54 -7.31
C ALA A 131 -6.49 14.29 -8.57
N SER A 132 -6.35 15.62 -8.61
CA SER A 132 -6.79 16.44 -9.75
C SER A 132 -6.05 16.16 -11.08
N ALA A 133 -5.14 15.19 -11.13
CA ALA A 133 -4.27 14.96 -12.29
C ALA A 133 -4.47 13.63 -13.04
N SER A 134 -5.26 12.67 -12.55
CA SER A 134 -5.49 11.41 -13.29
C SER A 134 -6.78 10.71 -12.85
N PRO A 135 -7.67 10.32 -13.78
CA PRO A 135 -8.84 9.52 -13.48
C PRO A 135 -8.43 8.04 -13.27
N GLY A 136 -8.11 7.67 -12.02
CA GLY A 136 -7.84 6.29 -11.63
C GLY A 136 -9.05 5.63 -10.95
N HIS A 137 -8.96 4.33 -10.67
CA HIS A 137 -9.99 3.52 -10.01
C HIS A 137 -10.56 4.15 -8.72
N THR A 138 -9.75 4.89 -7.98
CA THR A 138 -10.13 5.55 -6.73
C THR A 138 -11.21 6.64 -6.87
N LEU A 139 -11.37 7.26 -8.04
CA LEU A 139 -12.40 8.28 -8.26
C LEU A 139 -13.81 7.65 -8.30
N GLY A 140 -13.96 6.48 -8.91
CA GLY A 140 -15.25 5.79 -8.97
C GLY A 140 -15.67 5.20 -7.63
N GLU A 141 -14.73 4.75 -6.80
CA GLU A 141 -15.00 4.18 -5.48
C GLU A 141 -15.50 5.21 -4.45
N ARG A 142 -15.18 6.48 -4.63
CA ARG A 142 -15.36 7.55 -3.63
C ARG A 142 -16.48 8.52 -3.93
N ARG A 143 -17.03 8.49 -5.15
CA ARG A 143 -18.09 9.38 -5.58
C ARG A 143 -19.38 8.60 -5.79
N SER A 144 -20.46 9.13 -5.23
CA SER A 144 -21.78 8.53 -5.44
C SER A 144 -22.27 8.74 -6.86
N ARG A 145 -23.26 7.94 -7.26
CA ARG A 145 -23.93 8.09 -8.55
C ARG A 145 -24.54 9.50 -8.70
N GLU A 146 -25.09 10.02 -7.60
CA GLU A 146 -25.69 11.35 -7.51
C GLU A 146 -24.66 12.46 -7.75
N GLU A 147 -23.43 12.31 -7.22
CA GLU A 147 -22.33 13.26 -7.45
C GLU A 147 -21.86 13.26 -8.90
N PHE A 148 -21.80 12.10 -9.56
CA PHE A 148 -21.54 12.03 -11.00
C PHE A 148 -22.66 12.70 -11.80
N ILE A 149 -23.92 12.45 -11.48
CA ILE A 149 -25.07 13.07 -12.13
C ILE A 149 -25.04 14.59 -11.94
N ALA A 150 -24.77 15.06 -10.72
CA ALA A 150 -24.69 16.49 -10.42
C ALA A 150 -23.60 17.21 -11.22
N GLN A 151 -22.47 16.56 -11.47
CA GLN A 151 -21.34 17.15 -12.20
C GLN A 151 -21.46 17.06 -13.71
N TYR A 152 -21.96 15.94 -14.25
CA TYR A 152 -21.89 15.62 -15.69
C TYR A 152 -23.27 15.53 -16.36
N GLY A 153 -24.36 15.77 -15.63
CA GLY A 153 -25.74 15.57 -16.08
C GLY A 153 -26.15 14.11 -15.96
N GLU A 154 -27.46 13.86 -16.10
CA GLU A 154 -28.04 12.55 -15.79
C GLU A 154 -27.44 11.43 -16.66
N GLU A 155 -27.50 11.56 -17.97
CA GLU A 155 -27.05 10.52 -18.91
C GLU A 155 -25.54 10.26 -18.80
N ASN A 156 -24.72 11.31 -18.90
CA ASN A 156 -23.26 11.18 -18.82
C ASN A 156 -22.80 10.78 -17.42
N GLY A 157 -23.46 11.28 -16.38
CA GLY A 157 -23.14 10.96 -15.00
C GLY A 157 -23.37 9.47 -14.68
N ILE A 158 -24.50 8.92 -15.13
CA ILE A 158 -24.79 7.48 -15.00
C ILE A 158 -23.74 6.66 -15.76
N TYR A 159 -23.51 6.98 -17.04
CA TYR A 159 -22.53 6.29 -17.86
C TYR A 159 -21.15 6.27 -17.22
N LEU A 160 -20.64 7.44 -16.81
CA LEU A 160 -19.33 7.54 -16.17
C LEU A 160 -19.27 6.76 -14.85
N PHE A 161 -20.30 6.87 -14.01
CA PHE A 161 -20.36 6.10 -12.77
C PHE A 161 -20.28 4.58 -13.04
N GLU A 162 -21.02 4.08 -14.02
CA GLU A 162 -20.99 2.68 -14.41
C GLU A 162 -19.60 2.26 -14.95
N GLN A 163 -18.97 3.07 -15.81
CA GLN A 163 -17.63 2.78 -16.33
C GLN A 163 -16.58 2.77 -15.21
N PHE A 164 -16.60 3.75 -14.29
CA PHE A 164 -15.67 3.80 -13.17
C PHE A 164 -15.87 2.67 -12.15
N ASN A 165 -17.07 2.10 -12.09
CA ASN A 165 -17.39 0.99 -11.18
C ASN A 165 -17.43 -0.39 -11.89
N ALA A 166 -17.21 -0.44 -13.21
CA ALA A 166 -17.26 -1.70 -13.97
C ALA A 166 -16.24 -2.75 -13.45
N PHE A 167 -15.10 -2.31 -12.90
CA PHE A 167 -14.12 -3.20 -12.30
C PHE A 167 -14.69 -4.03 -11.14
N ARG A 168 -15.71 -3.55 -10.42
CA ARG A 168 -16.37 -4.26 -9.30
C ARG A 168 -17.01 -5.58 -9.76
N SER A 169 -17.43 -5.67 -11.02
CA SER A 169 -18.00 -6.91 -11.59
C SER A 169 -16.98 -8.04 -11.70
N HIS A 170 -15.67 -7.75 -11.63
CA HIS A 170 -14.61 -8.76 -11.63
C HIS A 170 -14.34 -9.34 -10.26
N TYR A 171 -14.93 -8.78 -9.18
CA TYR A 171 -14.77 -9.28 -7.83
C TYR A 171 -15.98 -10.10 -7.41
N SER A 172 -15.72 -11.18 -6.68
CA SER A 172 -16.72 -12.08 -6.12
C SER A 172 -16.52 -12.34 -4.63
N GLN A 173 -15.39 -11.88 -4.09
CA GLN A 173 -15.02 -12.07 -2.71
C GLN A 173 -14.35 -10.80 -2.17
N LEU A 174 -14.66 -10.43 -0.92
CA LEU A 174 -13.91 -9.48 -0.12
C LEU A 174 -13.16 -10.23 0.96
N THR A 175 -11.83 -10.07 0.99
CA THR A 175 -10.98 -10.65 2.01
C THR A 175 -10.46 -9.56 2.93
N TYR A 176 -10.82 -9.66 4.20
CA TYR A 176 -10.32 -8.80 5.25
C TYR A 176 -9.02 -9.37 5.83
N ILE A 177 -7.95 -8.59 5.80
CA ILE A 177 -6.68 -8.96 6.42
C ILE A 177 -6.65 -8.35 7.82
N SER A 178 -6.62 -9.23 8.84
CA SER A 178 -6.57 -8.85 10.25
C SER A 178 -5.12 -8.96 10.76
N PRO A 179 -4.36 -7.85 10.81
CA PRO A 179 -2.97 -7.86 11.27
C PRO A 179 -2.84 -7.90 12.80
N GLY A 180 -3.95 -7.83 13.55
CA GLY A 180 -3.95 -7.85 15.00
C GLY A 180 -3.53 -6.53 15.67
N VAL A 181 -3.69 -5.42 14.96
CA VAL A 181 -3.35 -4.06 15.47
C VAL A 181 -4.56 -3.27 15.95
N GLU A 182 -5.75 -3.82 15.84
CA GLU A 182 -7.00 -3.23 16.29
C GLU A 182 -7.48 -3.82 17.62
N ALA A 183 -7.96 -2.97 18.51
CA ALA A 183 -8.54 -3.39 19.78
C ALA A 183 -9.97 -3.94 19.63
N GLU A 184 -10.69 -3.59 18.55
CA GLU A 184 -12.09 -3.93 18.33
C GLU A 184 -12.31 -4.38 16.87
N ASN A 185 -13.38 -5.13 16.65
CA ASN A 185 -13.72 -5.68 15.33
C ASN A 185 -14.41 -4.68 14.37
N VAL A 186 -14.32 -3.38 14.64
CA VAL A 186 -15.06 -2.34 13.90
C VAL A 186 -14.76 -2.38 12.40
N PHE A 187 -13.50 -2.46 12.03
CA PHE A 187 -13.11 -2.50 10.62
C PHE A 187 -13.48 -3.82 9.95
N ARG A 188 -13.36 -4.93 10.67
CA ARG A 188 -13.81 -6.23 10.17
C ARG A 188 -15.31 -6.24 9.88
N ASP A 189 -16.11 -5.69 10.79
CA ASP A 189 -17.56 -5.65 10.64
C ASP A 189 -17.97 -4.69 9.51
N GLN A 190 -17.24 -3.58 9.33
CA GLN A 190 -17.40 -2.67 8.18
C GLN A 190 -17.07 -3.38 6.85
N ALA A 191 -15.95 -4.13 6.78
CA ALA A 191 -15.61 -4.92 5.59
C ALA A 191 -16.67 -5.99 5.27
N ARG A 192 -17.20 -6.65 6.29
CA ARG A 192 -18.30 -7.62 6.13
C ARG A 192 -19.57 -6.96 5.58
N ALA A 193 -19.92 -5.78 6.09
CA ALA A 193 -21.07 -5.02 5.60
C ALA A 193 -20.86 -4.59 4.13
N GLU A 194 -19.65 -4.17 3.75
CA GLU A 194 -19.28 -3.86 2.37
C GLU A 194 -19.46 -5.09 1.47
N ALA A 195 -18.93 -6.25 1.84
CA ALA A 195 -19.10 -7.49 1.09
C ALA A 195 -20.58 -7.86 0.90
N THR A 196 -21.40 -7.73 1.94
CA THR A 196 -22.83 -7.98 1.88
C THR A 196 -23.51 -7.03 0.91
N LYS A 197 -23.19 -5.75 0.95
CA LYS A 197 -23.75 -4.73 0.04
C LYS A 197 -23.44 -5.01 -1.43
N GLU A 198 -22.22 -5.47 -1.70
CA GLU A 198 -21.75 -5.79 -3.06
C GLU A 198 -22.19 -7.20 -3.54
N GLY A 199 -22.76 -8.01 -2.66
CA GLY A 199 -23.12 -9.39 -2.96
C GLY A 199 -21.92 -10.33 -3.07
N TRP A 200 -20.79 -9.96 -2.47
CA TRP A 200 -19.57 -10.74 -2.47
C TRP A 200 -19.46 -11.67 -1.26
N LYS A 201 -18.74 -12.78 -1.44
CA LYS A 201 -18.34 -13.64 -0.31
C LYS A 201 -17.42 -12.84 0.61
N PHE A 202 -17.65 -12.92 1.93
CA PHE A 202 -16.72 -12.39 2.91
C PHE A 202 -15.77 -13.51 3.37
N ASP A 203 -14.48 -13.18 3.41
CA ASP A 203 -13.44 -14.03 3.98
C ASP A 203 -12.52 -13.22 4.90
N GLU A 204 -11.87 -13.89 5.85
CA GLU A 204 -10.95 -13.25 6.78
C GLU A 204 -9.64 -14.03 6.83
N VAL A 205 -8.53 -13.33 6.70
CA VAL A 205 -7.18 -13.89 6.76
C VAL A 205 -6.40 -13.21 7.88
N GLN A 206 -5.81 -14.03 8.75
CA GLN A 206 -4.89 -13.51 9.77
C GLN A 206 -3.65 -12.94 9.09
N GLY A 207 -3.41 -11.64 9.25
CA GLY A 207 -2.18 -10.97 8.85
C GLY A 207 -1.01 -11.29 9.78
N SER A 208 0.16 -10.75 9.47
CA SER A 208 1.36 -10.88 10.30
C SER A 208 2.21 -9.63 10.21
N LEU A 209 2.70 -9.18 11.35
CA LEU A 209 3.64 -8.04 11.43
C LEU A 209 5.10 -8.46 11.28
N SER A 210 5.39 -9.76 11.10
CA SER A 210 6.76 -10.29 11.10
C SER A 210 7.67 -9.62 10.07
N LEU A 211 7.20 -9.44 8.85
CA LEU A 211 7.99 -8.79 7.77
C LEU A 211 8.24 -7.31 8.09
N LEU A 212 7.24 -6.59 8.57
CA LEU A 212 7.37 -5.18 8.96
C LEU A 212 8.25 -5.02 10.21
N GLN A 213 8.17 -5.96 11.18
CA GLN A 213 9.03 -5.93 12.36
C GLN A 213 10.49 -6.13 11.99
N ARG A 214 10.78 -7.10 11.12
CA ARG A 214 12.16 -7.33 10.61
C ARG A 214 12.66 -6.13 9.81
N LEU A 215 11.80 -5.52 9.00
CA LEU A 215 12.12 -4.33 8.23
C LEU A 215 12.63 -3.19 9.14
N VAL A 216 11.93 -2.90 10.25
CA VAL A 216 12.30 -1.81 11.17
C VAL A 216 13.36 -2.21 12.21
N ASN A 217 13.66 -3.51 12.34
CA ASN A 217 14.72 -4.03 13.21
C ASN A 217 16.08 -4.13 12.52
N GLY A 218 16.15 -3.91 11.20
CA GLY A 218 17.40 -4.06 10.48
C GLY A 218 17.75 -5.51 10.12
N ASP A 219 16.80 -6.44 10.24
CA ASP A 219 17.00 -7.86 9.94
C ASP A 219 16.76 -8.12 8.44
N TRP A 220 17.58 -7.50 7.61
CA TRP A 220 17.41 -7.47 6.16
C TRP A 220 18.21 -8.58 5.46
N ASP A 221 17.60 -9.75 5.34
CA ASP A 221 18.16 -10.81 4.48
C ASP A 221 17.74 -10.63 3.02
N ASP A 222 18.57 -11.18 2.11
CA ASP A 222 18.37 -11.04 0.65
C ASP A 222 17.12 -11.76 0.12
N GLY A 223 16.53 -12.66 0.90
CA GLY A 223 15.30 -13.37 0.54
C GLY A 223 14.08 -12.48 0.56
N ASP A 224 13.92 -11.72 1.65
CA ASP A 224 12.73 -10.91 1.91
C ASP A 224 12.92 -9.42 1.69
N PHE A 225 14.18 -8.94 1.61
CA PHE A 225 14.47 -7.51 1.48
C PHE A 225 15.44 -7.23 0.34
N LEU A 226 15.30 -6.06 -0.26
CA LEU A 226 16.28 -5.47 -1.14
C LEU A 226 16.97 -4.33 -0.40
N VAL A 227 18.30 -4.44 -0.21
CA VAL A 227 19.15 -3.35 0.23
C VAL A 227 19.79 -2.73 -1.01
N VAL A 228 19.42 -1.48 -1.29
CA VAL A 228 19.89 -0.71 -2.45
C VAL A 228 21.08 0.14 -1.99
N PRO A 229 22.29 -0.15 -2.45
CA PRO A 229 23.48 0.62 -2.06
C PRO A 229 23.39 2.08 -2.52
N ALA A 230 24.13 2.96 -1.85
CA ALA A 230 24.32 4.35 -2.26
C ALA A 230 24.63 4.47 -3.75
N GLY A 231 23.97 5.39 -4.44
CA GLY A 231 24.12 5.64 -5.87
C GLY A 231 23.39 4.67 -6.81
N SER A 232 22.83 3.58 -6.29
CA SER A 232 22.09 2.58 -7.08
C SER A 232 20.60 2.90 -7.18
N ALA A 233 19.88 2.19 -8.06
CA ALA A 233 18.45 2.36 -8.25
C ALA A 233 17.71 1.03 -8.13
N ILE A 234 16.39 1.12 -7.89
CA ILE A 234 15.50 -0.02 -7.84
C ILE A 234 15.01 -0.35 -9.26
N ARG A 235 15.03 -1.63 -9.61
CA ARG A 235 14.43 -2.19 -10.82
C ARG A 235 13.37 -3.22 -10.44
N GLY A 236 12.18 -3.16 -11.07
CA GLY A 236 11.19 -4.22 -10.98
C GLY A 236 11.67 -5.47 -11.71
N SER A 237 11.41 -6.64 -11.14
CA SER A 237 11.73 -7.96 -11.70
C SER A 237 10.44 -8.74 -11.97
N LEU A 238 10.44 -9.53 -13.03
CA LEU A 238 9.36 -10.49 -13.34
C LEU A 238 9.59 -11.85 -12.65
N GLY A 239 10.74 -12.03 -12.00
CA GLY A 239 11.09 -13.27 -11.29
C GLY A 239 10.69 -13.23 -9.81
N GLU A 240 11.09 -14.26 -9.09
CA GLU A 240 10.84 -14.41 -7.64
C GLU A 240 11.42 -13.28 -6.78
N SER A 241 12.44 -12.56 -7.28
CA SER A 241 13.04 -11.44 -6.56
C SER A 241 12.11 -10.24 -6.43
N ILE A 242 11.11 -10.09 -7.33
CA ILE A 242 10.12 -8.99 -7.41
C ILE A 242 10.78 -7.62 -7.65
N VAL A 243 11.83 -7.29 -6.91
CA VAL A 243 12.64 -6.07 -7.04
C VAL A 243 14.13 -6.42 -6.98
N ASP A 244 14.94 -5.73 -7.80
CA ASP A 244 16.38 -5.90 -7.90
C ASP A 244 17.08 -4.55 -7.99
N ILE A 245 18.42 -4.55 -7.94
CA ILE A 245 19.25 -3.37 -8.22
C ILE A 245 19.33 -3.19 -9.75
N ALA A 246 19.15 -1.94 -10.21
CA ALA A 246 19.29 -1.56 -11.62
C ALA A 246 20.73 -1.39 -12.02
#